data_2054e43c5968f335cadff705bcd42d80
#
_entry.id   2054e43c5968f335cadff705bcd42d80
#
_cell.length_a   1.000
_cell.length_b   1.000
_cell.length_c   1.000
_cell.angle_alpha   90.00
_cell.angle_beta   90.00
_cell.angle_gamma   90.00
#
_symmetry.space_group_name_H-M   'P 1'
#
loop_
_entity.id
_entity.type
_entity.pdbx_description
1 polymer ?
#
loop_
_entity_poly.entity_id
_entity_poly.type
_entity_poly.pdbx_seq_one_letter_code
_entity_poly.pdbx_strand_id
1 'polypeptide(L)'
;MSNSEKNNLRRLPQRIRHELRFRQVAVAEKILVAQRFYRIVFSGDALAGFLAPGFDDHVKVFFPDATGELRLPTVTEQGIVWQDGVRPAARDYTPLDFDAERNRLTMDFYIHPGGVASDWASRAQPGDKLALGGPRGSLVVAEDYAFQLYVCDETGLPALKRRLQTVQAADIHLYLLTDAEIGQAYLGDIGGAQVTWLGSGDLPGAQDPTALITTLDTLTLPDEDYFIWLTGEGQRVKRLSDYFIGQRRRDDASVRAVAYWHQK
;
A
#
# COMPACT_ATOMS: atom_id res chain seq x y z
N MET A 1 -5.67 -34.79 10.19
CA MET A 1 -5.31 -33.37 10.43
C MET A 1 -5.60 -33.06 11.88
N SER A 2 -4.58 -32.67 12.63
CA SER A 2 -4.70 -32.28 14.04
C SER A 2 -5.46 -30.96 14.19
N ASN A 3 -5.98 -30.63 15.39
CA ASN A 3 -6.59 -29.31 15.65
C ASN A 3 -5.62 -28.15 15.41
N SER A 4 -4.33 -28.39 15.59
CA SER A 4 -3.25 -27.44 15.31
C SER A 4 -3.12 -27.14 13.81
N GLU A 5 -3.19 -28.16 12.93
CA GLU A 5 -3.14 -27.98 11.48
C GLU A 5 -4.38 -27.24 10.94
N LYS A 6 -5.56 -27.49 11.53
CA LYS A 6 -6.79 -26.76 11.17
C LYS A 6 -6.76 -25.30 11.62
N ASN A 7 -6.13 -24.99 12.75
CA ASN A 7 -5.93 -23.62 13.22
C ASN A 7 -4.93 -22.84 12.33
N ASN A 8 -3.84 -23.47 11.92
CA ASN A 8 -2.86 -22.84 11.02
C ASN A 8 -3.46 -22.51 9.63
N LEU A 9 -4.26 -23.40 9.06
CA LEU A 9 -4.93 -23.15 7.77
C LEU A 9 -5.92 -21.97 7.83
N ARG A 10 -6.51 -21.64 8.98
CA ARG A 10 -7.41 -20.50 9.16
C ARG A 10 -6.69 -19.17 9.27
N ARG A 11 -5.39 -19.16 9.56
CA ARG A 11 -4.57 -17.95 9.74
C ARG A 11 -3.80 -17.53 8.48
N LEU A 12 -3.71 -18.39 7.46
CA LEU A 12 -3.06 -18.01 6.20
C LEU A 12 -3.81 -16.86 5.53
N PRO A 13 -3.08 -15.91 4.91
CA PRO A 13 -3.68 -14.82 4.19
C PRO A 13 -4.68 -15.29 3.13
N GLN A 14 -5.88 -14.73 3.13
CA GLN A 14 -6.97 -15.13 2.25
C GLN A 14 -7.11 -14.17 1.08
N ARG A 15 -7.14 -14.72 -0.15
CA ARG A 15 -7.37 -13.94 -1.37
C ARG A 15 -8.87 -13.83 -1.66
N ILE A 16 -9.34 -12.61 -1.81
CA ILE A 16 -10.70 -12.30 -2.25
C ILE A 16 -10.60 -11.65 -3.63
N ARG A 17 -11.36 -12.14 -4.60
CA ARG A 17 -11.47 -11.52 -5.92
C ARG A 17 -12.65 -10.57 -5.94
N HIS A 18 -12.45 -9.42 -6.57
CA HIS A 18 -13.49 -8.43 -6.79
C HIS A 18 -13.80 -8.27 -8.28
N GLU A 19 -15.03 -7.90 -8.58
CA GLU A 19 -15.40 -7.46 -9.91
C GLU A 19 -14.63 -6.18 -10.27
N LEU A 20 -14.00 -6.16 -11.45
CA LEU A 20 -13.31 -4.98 -11.91
C LEU A 20 -14.31 -3.89 -12.28
N ARG A 21 -14.29 -2.79 -11.54
CA ARG A 21 -15.10 -1.60 -11.84
C ARG A 21 -14.20 -0.39 -12.03
N PHE A 22 -14.57 0.41 -13.04
CA PHE A 22 -14.00 1.74 -13.21
C PHE A 22 -14.97 2.77 -12.64
N ARG A 23 -14.41 3.70 -11.85
CA ARG A 23 -15.17 4.71 -11.13
C ARG A 23 -14.62 6.08 -11.41
N GLN A 24 -15.44 7.01 -11.86
CA GLN A 24 -15.07 8.42 -11.89
C GLN A 24 -15.39 9.02 -10.53
N VAL A 25 -14.41 9.75 -10.00
CA VAL A 25 -14.52 10.43 -8.70
C VAL A 25 -14.04 11.87 -8.82
N ALA A 26 -14.49 12.73 -7.92
CA ALA A 26 -14.07 14.10 -7.84
C ALA A 26 -13.37 14.37 -6.49
N VAL A 27 -12.40 15.26 -6.49
CA VAL A 27 -11.77 15.78 -5.27
C VAL A 27 -12.83 16.52 -4.46
N ALA A 28 -13.04 16.11 -3.23
CA ALA A 28 -13.88 16.82 -2.27
C ALA A 28 -13.04 17.69 -1.34
N GLU A 29 -11.93 17.16 -0.85
CA GLU A 29 -11.05 17.83 0.11
C GLU A 29 -9.60 17.47 -0.17
N LYS A 30 -8.67 18.39 0.14
CA LYS A 30 -7.23 18.16 0.11
C LYS A 30 -6.55 18.85 1.27
N ILE A 31 -5.68 18.11 1.96
CA ILE A 31 -4.83 18.65 3.04
C ILE A 31 -3.40 18.13 2.89
N LEU A 32 -2.43 18.88 3.42
CA LEU A 32 -1.05 18.44 3.55
C LEU A 32 -0.87 17.71 4.88
N VAL A 33 -0.33 16.49 4.84
CA VAL A 33 -0.08 15.64 6.00
C VAL A 33 1.41 15.33 6.10
N ALA A 34 1.96 15.46 7.32
CA ALA A 34 3.37 15.16 7.61
C ALA A 34 4.35 15.78 6.60
N GLN A 35 4.05 16.97 6.07
CA GLN A 35 4.83 17.74 5.10
C GLN A 35 5.18 17.03 3.77
N ARG A 36 4.82 15.76 3.63
CA ARG A 36 5.23 14.89 2.52
C ARG A 36 4.09 14.15 1.81
N PHE A 37 2.85 14.33 2.28
CA PHE A 37 1.70 13.66 1.67
C PHE A 37 0.58 14.66 1.43
N TYR A 38 -0.01 14.64 0.22
CA TYR A 38 -1.33 15.20 0.03
C TYR A 38 -2.37 14.13 0.34
N ARG A 39 -3.12 14.32 1.40
CA ARG A 39 -4.34 13.55 1.67
C ARG A 39 -5.46 14.14 0.88
N ILE A 40 -6.07 13.33 0.02
CA ILE A 40 -7.18 13.74 -0.84
C ILE A 40 -8.38 12.85 -0.54
N VAL A 41 -9.50 13.50 -0.23
CA VAL A 41 -10.80 12.85 -0.10
C VAL A 41 -11.53 12.98 -1.42
N PHE A 42 -11.90 11.86 -1.99
CA PHE A 42 -12.69 11.78 -3.21
C PHE A 42 -14.13 11.47 -2.89
N SER A 43 -15.06 11.99 -3.70
CA SER A 43 -16.49 11.70 -3.62
C SER A 43 -17.05 11.33 -5.00
N GLY A 44 -18.17 10.63 -4.99
CA GLY A 44 -18.91 10.29 -6.21
C GLY A 44 -19.81 9.07 -6.02
N ASP A 45 -20.96 9.08 -6.71
CA ASP A 45 -21.94 7.98 -6.64
C ASP A 45 -21.34 6.64 -7.12
N ALA A 46 -20.34 6.70 -8.02
CA ALA A 46 -19.63 5.53 -8.50
C ALA A 46 -18.85 4.77 -7.40
N LEU A 47 -18.64 5.40 -6.23
CA LEU A 47 -18.04 4.76 -5.06
C LEU A 47 -19.01 3.84 -4.30
N ALA A 48 -20.31 3.87 -4.61
CA ALA A 48 -21.26 2.98 -3.97
C ALA A 48 -20.82 1.50 -4.12
N GLY A 49 -20.78 0.79 -2.99
CA GLY A 49 -20.32 -0.59 -2.94
C GLY A 49 -18.81 -0.79 -3.14
N PHE A 50 -17.99 0.27 -2.96
CA PHE A 50 -16.53 0.12 -2.94
C PHE A 50 -16.10 -0.75 -1.76
N LEU A 51 -15.19 -1.69 -2.01
CA LEU A 51 -14.65 -2.62 -1.01
C LEU A 51 -13.14 -2.73 -1.17
N ALA A 52 -12.42 -2.62 -0.08
CA ALA A 52 -10.97 -2.80 0.00
C ALA A 52 -10.60 -3.37 1.39
N PRO A 53 -10.96 -4.63 1.71
CA PRO A 53 -10.79 -5.19 3.05
C PRO A 53 -9.34 -5.51 3.42
N GLY A 54 -8.43 -5.68 2.45
CA GLY A 54 -7.02 -5.90 2.71
C GLY A 54 -6.31 -4.57 3.06
N PHE A 55 -5.43 -4.60 4.05
CA PHE A 55 -4.73 -3.38 4.47
C PHE A 55 -3.82 -2.80 3.38
N ASP A 56 -3.24 -3.65 2.51
CA ASP A 56 -2.40 -3.29 1.37
C ASP A 56 -3.13 -3.39 0.01
N ASP A 57 -4.45 -3.32 0.03
CA ASP A 57 -5.24 -3.21 -1.20
C ASP A 57 -4.85 -1.96 -1.97
N HIS A 58 -4.94 -2.05 -3.29
CA HIS A 58 -4.66 -0.91 -4.15
C HIS A 58 -5.71 -0.75 -5.25
N VAL A 59 -5.92 0.48 -5.63
CA VAL A 59 -6.66 0.87 -6.82
C VAL A 59 -5.72 1.51 -7.82
N LYS A 60 -5.98 1.30 -9.10
CA LYS A 60 -5.29 2.01 -10.17
C LYS A 60 -5.94 3.36 -10.40
N VAL A 61 -5.20 4.42 -10.14
CA VAL A 61 -5.61 5.80 -10.34
C VAL A 61 -5.17 6.23 -11.74
N PHE A 62 -6.11 6.68 -12.56
CA PHE A 62 -5.88 7.17 -13.90
C PHE A 62 -5.99 8.70 -13.91
N PHE A 63 -4.96 9.35 -14.47
CA PHE A 63 -4.82 10.79 -14.46
C PHE A 63 -5.29 11.39 -15.80
N PRO A 64 -5.89 12.60 -15.79
CA PRO A 64 -6.16 13.34 -17.01
C PRO A 64 -4.88 13.56 -17.82
N ASP A 65 -5.03 13.67 -19.12
CA ASP A 65 -3.93 14.04 -20.00
C ASP A 65 -3.55 15.54 -19.88
N ALA A 66 -2.61 16.01 -20.70
CA ALA A 66 -2.15 17.40 -20.69
C ALA A 66 -3.25 18.41 -21.06
N THR A 67 -4.33 17.96 -21.70
CA THR A 67 -5.49 18.82 -22.04
C THR A 67 -6.55 18.81 -20.93
N GLY A 68 -6.36 18.01 -19.88
CA GLY A 68 -7.33 17.82 -18.79
C GLY A 68 -8.39 16.76 -19.11
N GLU A 69 -8.28 16.05 -20.23
CA GLU A 69 -9.23 15.02 -20.61
C GLU A 69 -8.98 13.73 -19.81
N LEU A 70 -10.03 13.24 -19.15
CA LEU A 70 -10.02 11.98 -18.41
C LEU A 70 -10.67 10.87 -19.26
N ARG A 71 -9.86 9.94 -19.75
CA ARG A 71 -10.33 8.84 -20.57
C ARG A 71 -10.61 7.61 -19.73
N LEU A 72 -11.84 7.13 -19.79
CA LEU A 72 -12.28 5.91 -19.12
C LEU A 72 -12.32 4.74 -20.10
N PRO A 73 -11.88 3.55 -19.69
CA PRO A 73 -12.08 2.38 -20.52
C PRO A 73 -13.49 1.83 -20.36
N THR A 74 -13.93 1.07 -21.36
CA THR A 74 -15.13 0.23 -21.28
C THR A 74 -14.70 -1.21 -20.98
N VAL A 75 -15.40 -1.86 -20.05
CA VAL A 75 -15.22 -3.29 -19.79
C VAL A 75 -16.18 -4.05 -20.72
N THR A 76 -15.62 -4.92 -21.56
CA THR A 76 -16.36 -5.78 -22.48
C THR A 76 -16.08 -7.24 -22.18
N GLU A 77 -16.81 -8.16 -22.79
CA GLU A 77 -16.52 -9.61 -22.71
C GLU A 77 -15.11 -9.96 -23.20
N GLN A 78 -14.56 -9.16 -24.11
CA GLN A 78 -13.21 -9.33 -24.67
C GLN A 78 -12.12 -8.69 -23.82
N GLY A 79 -12.48 -7.97 -22.74
CA GLY A 79 -11.56 -7.31 -21.82
C GLY A 79 -11.75 -5.80 -21.75
N ILE A 80 -10.67 -5.09 -21.41
CA ILE A 80 -10.67 -3.63 -21.23
C ILE A 80 -10.36 -2.96 -22.56
N VAL A 81 -11.30 -2.17 -23.06
CA VAL A 81 -11.15 -1.38 -24.30
C VAL A 81 -10.99 0.09 -23.92
N TRP A 82 -9.88 0.69 -24.37
CA TRP A 82 -9.61 2.12 -24.17
C TRP A 82 -10.19 2.95 -25.31
N GLN A 83 -10.81 4.07 -24.97
CA GLN A 83 -11.31 5.02 -25.96
C GLN A 83 -10.14 5.48 -26.85
N ASP A 84 -10.35 5.45 -28.16
CA ASP A 84 -9.35 5.80 -29.19
C ASP A 84 -8.02 5.04 -29.06
N GLY A 85 -7.99 3.90 -28.36
CA GLY A 85 -6.78 3.11 -28.11
C GLY A 85 -5.77 3.78 -27.18
N VAL A 86 -6.08 4.94 -26.63
CA VAL A 86 -5.15 5.72 -25.79
C VAL A 86 -5.32 5.34 -24.32
N ARG A 87 -4.24 4.83 -23.74
CA ARG A 87 -4.20 4.50 -22.31
C ARG A 87 -3.64 5.67 -21.50
N PRO A 88 -4.40 6.24 -20.55
CA PRO A 88 -3.92 7.34 -19.73
C PRO A 88 -2.80 6.90 -18.77
N ALA A 89 -2.03 7.87 -18.30
CA ALA A 89 -1.07 7.64 -17.23
C ALA A 89 -1.79 7.11 -15.99
N ALA A 90 -1.21 6.11 -15.35
CA ALA A 90 -1.82 5.51 -14.17
C ALA A 90 -0.77 5.12 -13.12
N ARG A 91 -1.19 5.16 -11.84
CA ARG A 91 -0.39 4.70 -10.69
C ARG A 91 -1.31 3.97 -9.72
N ASP A 92 -0.71 3.06 -8.96
CA ASP A 92 -1.41 2.32 -7.93
C ASP A 92 -1.34 3.07 -6.60
N TYR A 93 -2.47 3.17 -5.89
CA TYR A 93 -2.60 3.83 -4.60
C TYR A 93 -3.41 3.00 -3.62
N THR A 94 -3.02 3.05 -2.36
CA THR A 94 -3.75 2.43 -1.26
C THR A 94 -5.00 3.25 -0.92
N PRO A 95 -6.21 2.65 -0.93
CA PRO A 95 -7.38 3.24 -0.30
C PRO A 95 -7.13 3.34 1.21
N LEU A 96 -6.88 4.55 1.72
CA LEU A 96 -6.56 4.71 3.15
C LEU A 96 -7.79 4.47 4.02
N ASP A 97 -8.93 5.02 3.63
CA ASP A 97 -10.20 4.91 4.33
C ASP A 97 -11.37 5.05 3.36
N PHE A 98 -12.51 4.46 3.68
CA PHE A 98 -13.74 4.57 2.90
C PHE A 98 -14.97 4.74 3.79
N ASP A 99 -15.58 5.91 3.73
CA ASP A 99 -16.87 6.22 4.34
C ASP A 99 -18.00 5.80 3.39
N ALA A 100 -18.61 4.66 3.67
CA ALA A 100 -19.67 4.10 2.83
C ALA A 100 -20.99 4.90 2.91
N GLU A 101 -21.25 5.62 4.01
CA GLU A 101 -22.47 6.43 4.17
C GLU A 101 -22.43 7.68 3.29
N ARG A 102 -21.24 8.28 3.17
CA ARG A 102 -21.01 9.50 2.38
C ARG A 102 -20.42 9.26 0.99
N ASN A 103 -20.13 7.99 0.64
CA ASN A 103 -19.39 7.63 -0.57
C ASN A 103 -18.10 8.47 -0.72
N ARG A 104 -17.29 8.49 0.33
CA ARG A 104 -16.00 9.20 0.36
C ARG A 104 -14.85 8.25 0.50
N LEU A 105 -13.89 8.35 -0.41
CA LEU A 105 -12.67 7.57 -0.43
C LEU A 105 -11.48 8.48 -0.14
N THR A 106 -10.69 8.15 0.88
CA THR A 106 -9.46 8.86 1.23
C THR A 106 -8.25 8.12 0.68
N MET A 107 -7.36 8.85 0.02
CA MET A 107 -6.04 8.35 -0.42
C MET A 107 -4.96 9.39 -0.13
N ASP A 108 -3.75 8.91 0.21
CA ASP A 108 -2.58 9.74 0.46
C ASP A 108 -1.58 9.61 -0.69
N PHE A 109 -1.15 10.77 -1.21
CA PHE A 109 -0.21 10.90 -2.32
C PHE A 109 1.14 11.37 -1.78
N TYR A 110 2.15 10.49 -1.80
CA TYR A 110 3.51 10.88 -1.44
C TYR A 110 4.07 11.89 -2.43
N ILE A 111 4.65 12.97 -1.91
CA ILE A 111 5.16 14.09 -2.69
C ILE A 111 6.62 13.83 -3.05
N HIS A 112 6.90 13.68 -4.35
CA HIS A 112 8.23 13.56 -4.89
C HIS A 112 8.34 14.22 -6.27
N PRO A 113 9.51 14.73 -6.67
CA PRO A 113 9.70 15.40 -7.97
C PRO A 113 9.47 14.45 -9.16
N GLY A 114 8.90 14.97 -10.25
CA GLY A 114 8.78 14.27 -11.55
C GLY A 114 7.77 13.12 -11.59
N GLY A 115 6.94 12.99 -10.57
CA GLY A 115 5.89 11.98 -10.52
C GLY A 115 4.56 12.50 -11.05
N VAL A 116 3.99 11.89 -12.09
CA VAL A 116 2.67 12.28 -12.64
C VAL A 116 1.60 12.44 -11.54
N ALA A 117 1.56 11.50 -10.61
CA ALA A 117 0.60 11.52 -9.52
C ALA A 117 0.92 12.61 -8.48
N SER A 118 2.19 12.79 -8.12
CA SER A 118 2.64 13.82 -7.21
C SER A 118 2.38 15.23 -7.80
N ASP A 119 2.70 15.42 -9.10
CA ASP A 119 2.45 16.68 -9.81
C ASP A 119 0.96 16.99 -9.93
N TRP A 120 0.13 15.97 -10.19
CA TRP A 120 -1.32 16.14 -10.20
C TRP A 120 -1.84 16.49 -8.82
N ALA A 121 -1.48 15.71 -7.78
CA ALA A 121 -1.95 15.93 -6.42
C ALA A 121 -1.55 17.31 -5.88
N SER A 122 -0.38 17.84 -6.27
CA SER A 122 0.06 19.19 -5.86
C SER A 122 -0.88 20.28 -6.36
N ARG A 123 -1.41 20.14 -7.58
CA ARG A 123 -2.28 21.13 -8.25
C ARG A 123 -3.76 20.92 -8.03
N ALA A 124 -4.15 19.69 -7.64
CA ALA A 124 -5.54 19.28 -7.48
C ALA A 124 -6.35 20.24 -6.59
N GLN A 125 -7.55 20.55 -7.05
CA GLN A 125 -8.52 21.41 -6.36
C GLN A 125 -9.84 20.65 -6.19
N PRO A 126 -10.71 21.04 -5.25
CA PRO A 126 -12.06 20.52 -5.16
C PRO A 126 -12.79 20.62 -6.51
N GLY A 127 -13.40 19.51 -6.93
CA GLY A 127 -14.08 19.36 -8.22
C GLY A 127 -13.23 18.71 -9.31
N ASP A 128 -11.90 18.66 -9.19
CA ASP A 128 -11.04 17.95 -10.14
C ASP A 128 -11.34 16.46 -10.15
N LYS A 129 -11.29 15.86 -11.34
CA LYS A 129 -11.73 14.49 -11.55
C LYS A 129 -10.57 13.53 -11.78
N LEU A 130 -10.74 12.31 -11.27
CA LEU A 130 -9.92 11.14 -11.56
C LEU A 130 -10.78 9.95 -11.91
N ALA A 131 -10.15 8.93 -12.50
CA ALA A 131 -10.74 7.62 -12.63
C ALA A 131 -9.99 6.60 -11.77
N LEU A 132 -10.74 5.69 -11.15
CA LEU A 132 -10.20 4.60 -10.35
C LEU A 132 -10.59 3.27 -11.00
N GLY A 133 -9.65 2.33 -11.08
CA GLY A 133 -9.89 0.95 -11.48
C GLY A 133 -9.61 -0.01 -10.33
N GLY A 134 -10.57 -0.84 -9.99
CA GLY A 134 -10.43 -1.84 -8.94
C GLY A 134 -10.98 -1.43 -7.56
N PRO A 135 -10.52 -2.06 -6.46
CA PRO A 135 -9.52 -3.14 -6.41
C PRO A 135 -9.94 -4.37 -7.23
N ARG A 136 -8.96 -5.10 -7.79
CA ARG A 136 -9.24 -6.38 -8.49
C ARG A 136 -9.33 -7.56 -7.52
N GLY A 137 -8.80 -7.39 -6.35
CA GLY A 137 -8.80 -8.37 -5.28
C GLY A 137 -8.14 -7.83 -4.05
N SER A 138 -8.33 -8.53 -2.95
CA SER A 138 -7.76 -8.23 -1.64
C SER A 138 -6.99 -9.42 -1.10
N LEU A 139 -5.98 -9.14 -0.30
CA LEU A 139 -5.37 -10.12 0.57
C LEU A 139 -5.72 -9.78 2.02
N VAL A 140 -6.63 -10.55 2.60
CA VAL A 140 -7.01 -10.38 4.00
C VAL A 140 -6.06 -11.17 4.87
N VAL A 141 -5.35 -10.48 5.75
CA VAL A 141 -4.33 -11.02 6.65
C VAL A 141 -4.86 -10.97 8.07
N ALA A 142 -4.74 -12.07 8.80
CA ALA A 142 -5.12 -12.14 10.21
C ALA A 142 -4.42 -11.04 11.02
N GLU A 143 -5.13 -10.46 11.98
CA GLU A 143 -4.65 -9.31 12.76
C GLU A 143 -3.83 -9.73 13.98
N ASP A 144 -3.96 -10.99 14.39
CA ASP A 144 -3.52 -11.56 15.65
C ASP A 144 -2.35 -12.56 15.53
N TYR A 145 -1.51 -12.46 14.45
CA TYR A 145 -0.24 -13.18 14.48
C TYR A 145 0.59 -12.73 15.69
N ALA A 146 1.21 -13.69 16.41
CA ALA A 146 1.98 -13.35 17.60
C ALA A 146 3.15 -12.41 17.30
N PHE A 147 3.78 -12.57 16.15
CA PHE A 147 4.86 -11.71 15.67
C PHE A 147 4.52 -11.13 14.30
N GLN A 148 4.73 -9.81 14.14
CA GLN A 148 4.54 -9.16 12.84
C GLN A 148 5.69 -8.21 12.52
N LEU A 149 6.25 -8.37 11.33
CA LEU A 149 7.34 -7.54 10.81
C LEU A 149 6.87 -6.77 9.57
N TYR A 150 7.09 -5.47 9.57
CA TYR A 150 6.77 -4.57 8.46
C TYR A 150 8.01 -3.81 8.02
N VAL A 151 8.36 -3.93 6.75
CA VAL A 151 9.48 -3.20 6.13
C VAL A 151 8.94 -2.42 4.95
N CYS A 152 8.99 -1.09 5.00
CA CYS A 152 8.52 -0.25 3.92
C CYS A 152 9.29 1.07 3.82
N ASP A 153 9.19 1.71 2.66
CA ASP A 153 9.52 3.12 2.48
C ASP A 153 8.27 4.01 2.59
N GLU A 154 8.41 5.30 2.28
CA GLU A 154 7.32 6.29 2.38
C GLU A 154 6.07 5.86 1.60
N THR A 155 6.23 5.14 0.48
CA THR A 155 5.10 4.71 -0.36
C THR A 155 4.23 3.65 0.32
N GLY A 156 4.81 2.90 1.26
CA GLY A 156 4.11 1.87 2.05
C GLY A 156 3.39 2.41 3.30
N LEU A 157 3.70 3.63 3.74
CA LEU A 157 3.14 4.18 4.98
C LEU A 157 1.60 4.22 5.01
N PRO A 158 0.87 4.50 3.90
CA PRO A 158 -0.60 4.45 3.92
C PRO A 158 -1.16 3.06 4.25
N ALA A 159 -0.59 2.00 3.67
CA ALA A 159 -0.99 0.63 3.96
C ALA A 159 -0.62 0.22 5.40
N LEU A 160 0.57 0.59 5.85
CA LEU A 160 1.01 0.36 7.22
C LEU A 160 0.09 1.07 8.24
N LYS A 161 -0.29 2.33 7.97
CA LYS A 161 -1.23 3.07 8.83
C LYS A 161 -2.57 2.35 8.97
N ARG A 162 -3.13 1.84 7.88
CA ARG A 162 -4.35 1.00 7.92
C ARG A 162 -4.14 -0.24 8.79
N ARG A 163 -3.00 -0.92 8.61
CA ARG A 163 -2.70 -2.12 9.37
C ARG A 163 -2.60 -1.86 10.87
N LEU A 164 -1.92 -0.79 11.26
CA LEU A 164 -1.72 -0.45 12.67
C LEU A 164 -3.03 -0.09 13.40
N GLN A 165 -4.10 0.25 12.68
CA GLN A 165 -5.41 0.50 13.28
C GLN A 165 -6.12 -0.78 13.74
N THR A 166 -5.77 -1.93 13.18
CA THR A 166 -6.49 -3.19 13.42
C THR A 166 -5.63 -4.30 14.01
N VAL A 167 -4.30 -4.19 13.89
CA VAL A 167 -3.38 -5.22 14.35
C VAL A 167 -3.48 -5.43 15.88
N GLN A 168 -3.49 -6.70 16.30
CA GLN A 168 -3.61 -7.13 17.69
C GLN A 168 -2.40 -7.98 18.14
N ALA A 169 -1.29 -7.90 17.41
CA ALA A 169 -0.09 -8.69 17.69
C ALA A 169 0.58 -8.28 19.01
N ALA A 170 1.17 -9.25 19.68
CA ALA A 170 1.93 -9.01 20.90
C ALA A 170 3.32 -8.41 20.62
N ASP A 171 3.90 -8.74 19.46
CA ASP A 171 5.25 -8.31 19.07
C ASP A 171 5.23 -7.77 17.63
N ILE A 172 5.40 -6.44 17.49
CA ILE A 172 5.32 -5.72 16.22
C ILE A 172 6.63 -4.99 15.99
N HIS A 173 7.28 -5.28 14.87
CA HIS A 173 8.52 -4.64 14.44
C HIS A 173 8.32 -3.85 13.14
N LEU A 174 8.71 -2.59 13.15
CA LEU A 174 8.63 -1.69 12.01
C LEU A 174 10.04 -1.26 11.61
N TYR A 175 10.44 -1.55 10.37
CA TYR A 175 11.70 -1.07 9.77
C TYR A 175 11.33 -0.13 8.64
N LEU A 176 11.47 1.18 8.89
CA LEU A 176 10.90 2.20 8.04
C LEU A 176 12.00 3.03 7.35
N LEU A 177 12.06 2.91 6.02
CA LEU A 177 12.94 3.72 5.19
C LEU A 177 12.25 5.07 4.92
N THR A 178 12.18 5.86 5.96
CA THR A 178 11.65 7.21 5.97
C THR A 178 12.33 8.02 7.06
N ASP A 179 12.33 9.34 6.92
CA ASP A 179 12.76 10.23 7.99
C ASP A 179 11.87 10.04 9.21
N ALA A 180 12.48 9.99 10.40
CA ALA A 180 11.77 9.71 11.66
C ALA A 180 10.69 10.75 11.97
N GLU A 181 10.98 12.03 11.75
CA GLU A 181 10.03 13.12 11.99
C GLU A 181 8.81 12.99 11.08
N ILE A 182 9.05 12.72 9.78
CA ILE A 182 7.98 12.52 8.80
C ILE A 182 7.16 11.27 9.13
N GLY A 183 7.84 10.16 9.40
CA GLY A 183 7.17 8.89 9.70
C GLY A 183 6.31 8.96 10.96
N GLN A 184 6.82 9.56 12.04
CA GLN A 184 6.08 9.77 13.28
C GLN A 184 4.87 10.70 13.07
N ALA A 185 5.07 11.83 12.38
CA ALA A 185 3.98 12.75 12.07
C ALA A 185 2.89 12.11 11.20
N TYR A 186 3.27 11.18 10.30
CA TYR A 186 2.33 10.49 9.42
C TYR A 186 1.56 9.37 10.13
N LEU A 187 2.27 8.47 10.82
CA LEU A 187 1.65 7.30 11.47
C LEU A 187 0.85 7.69 12.71
N GLY A 188 1.33 8.66 13.47
CA GLY A 188 0.75 9.04 14.77
C GLY A 188 1.05 8.00 15.84
N ASP A 189 0.04 7.62 16.64
CA ASP A 189 0.18 6.56 17.63
C ASP A 189 0.35 5.20 16.94
N ILE A 190 1.43 4.51 17.27
CA ILE A 190 1.81 3.20 16.74
C ILE A 190 1.63 2.08 17.78
N GLY A 191 0.98 2.39 18.91
CA GLY A 191 0.82 1.45 20.02
C GLY A 191 2.16 1.00 20.59
N GLY A 192 2.28 -0.28 20.91
CA GLY A 192 3.51 -0.89 21.45
C GLY A 192 4.53 -1.34 20.41
N ALA A 193 4.41 -0.93 19.14
CA ALA A 193 5.31 -1.38 18.08
C ALA A 193 6.75 -0.86 18.27
N GLN A 194 7.73 -1.71 18.03
CA GLN A 194 9.15 -1.38 18.03
C GLN A 194 9.54 -0.82 16.66
N VAL A 195 10.05 0.41 16.61
CA VAL A 195 10.37 1.10 15.35
C VAL A 195 11.85 1.32 15.17
N THR A 196 12.36 0.96 14.00
CA THR A 196 13.70 1.31 13.52
C THR A 196 13.56 2.26 12.32
N TRP A 197 13.96 3.52 12.50
CA TRP A 197 13.98 4.52 11.43
C TRP A 197 15.31 4.44 10.67
N LEU A 198 15.24 4.32 9.34
CA LEU A 198 16.39 4.05 8.48
C LEU A 198 16.75 5.22 7.54
N GLY A 199 16.06 6.37 7.74
CA GLY A 199 16.17 7.51 6.84
C GLY A 199 15.33 7.34 5.57
N SER A 200 15.27 8.40 4.73
CA SER A 200 14.43 8.38 3.53
C SER A 200 14.87 7.32 2.51
N GLY A 201 13.91 6.62 1.94
CA GLY A 201 14.12 5.68 0.86
C GLY A 201 14.70 6.30 -0.43
N ASP A 202 14.60 7.63 -0.56
CA ASP A 202 15.12 8.41 -1.70
C ASP A 202 16.61 8.78 -1.53
N LEU A 203 17.24 8.52 -0.38
CA LEU A 203 18.64 8.85 -0.15
C LEU A 203 19.60 7.98 -0.98
N PRO A 204 20.74 8.52 -1.43
CA PRO A 204 21.79 7.74 -2.06
C PRO A 204 22.20 6.55 -1.17
N GLY A 205 22.25 5.35 -1.74
CA GLY A 205 22.57 4.13 -1.00
C GLY A 205 21.37 3.44 -0.31
N ALA A 206 20.22 4.11 -0.16
CA ALA A 206 19.02 3.49 0.39
C ALA A 206 18.51 2.30 -0.44
N GLN A 207 18.95 2.21 -1.70
CA GLN A 207 18.61 1.10 -2.60
C GLN A 207 19.41 -0.18 -2.30
N ASP A 208 20.57 -0.07 -1.64
CA ASP A 208 21.34 -1.25 -1.23
C ASP A 208 20.74 -1.83 0.07
N PRO A 209 20.14 -3.02 0.04
CA PRO A 209 19.54 -3.62 1.21
C PRO A 209 20.56 -4.24 2.18
N THR A 210 21.86 -4.21 1.90
CA THR A 210 22.88 -4.89 2.71
C THR A 210 22.87 -4.40 4.17
N ALA A 211 22.86 -3.09 4.39
CA ALA A 211 22.79 -2.52 5.72
C ALA A 211 21.47 -2.89 6.44
N LEU A 212 20.36 -2.87 5.70
CA LEU A 212 19.05 -3.28 6.23
C LEU A 212 19.05 -4.77 6.60
N ILE A 213 19.58 -5.64 5.75
CA ILE A 213 19.69 -7.08 6.03
C ILE A 213 20.55 -7.30 7.27
N THR A 214 21.69 -6.61 7.41
CA THR A 214 22.54 -6.70 8.61
C THR A 214 21.77 -6.30 9.87
N THR A 215 20.93 -5.27 9.79
CA THR A 215 20.06 -4.89 10.91
C THR A 215 19.00 -5.95 11.20
N LEU A 216 18.38 -6.50 10.16
CA LEU A 216 17.36 -7.57 10.28
C LEU A 216 17.96 -8.89 10.79
N ASP A 217 19.27 -9.15 10.58
CA ASP A 217 19.96 -10.33 11.11
C ASP A 217 19.99 -10.37 12.64
N THR A 218 19.93 -9.21 13.29
CA THR A 218 19.88 -9.12 14.76
C THR A 218 18.52 -9.48 15.33
N LEU A 219 17.48 -9.53 14.49
CA LEU A 219 16.10 -9.79 14.91
C LEU A 219 15.87 -11.30 15.11
N THR A 220 15.39 -11.67 16.29
CA THR A 220 14.96 -13.03 16.56
C THR A 220 13.57 -13.24 15.98
N LEU A 221 13.46 -14.10 14.99
CA LEU A 221 12.19 -14.46 14.37
C LEU A 221 11.67 -15.79 14.94
N PRO A 222 10.41 -15.86 15.35
CA PRO A 222 9.81 -17.14 15.75
C PRO A 222 9.70 -18.09 14.55
N ASP A 223 9.64 -19.38 14.82
CA ASP A 223 9.52 -20.39 13.76
C ASP A 223 8.08 -20.52 13.23
N GLU A 224 7.09 -20.16 14.04
CA GLU A 224 5.66 -20.23 13.73
C GLU A 224 4.94 -18.95 14.13
N ASP A 225 3.71 -18.77 13.67
CA ASP A 225 2.79 -17.70 14.06
C ASP A 225 3.34 -16.28 13.83
N TYR A 226 3.88 -16.07 12.63
CA TYR A 226 4.42 -14.79 12.20
C TYR A 226 3.85 -14.35 10.85
N PHE A 227 3.90 -13.04 10.61
CA PHE A 227 3.63 -12.43 9.32
C PHE A 227 4.71 -11.38 9.00
N ILE A 228 5.22 -11.41 7.77
CA ILE A 228 6.24 -10.48 7.28
C ILE A 228 5.69 -9.75 6.06
N TRP A 229 5.69 -8.43 6.08
CA TRP A 229 5.28 -7.59 4.97
C TRP A 229 6.42 -6.69 4.51
N LEU A 230 6.72 -6.77 3.21
CA LEU A 230 7.84 -6.09 2.55
C LEU A 230 7.30 -5.28 1.38
N THR A 231 7.53 -3.96 1.38
CA THR A 231 7.13 -3.12 0.25
C THR A 231 8.06 -1.94 0.03
N GLY A 232 7.97 -1.32 -1.15
CA GLY A 232 8.77 -0.19 -1.60
C GLY A 232 9.38 -0.42 -2.97
N GLU A 233 10.66 -0.05 -3.15
CA GLU A 233 11.39 -0.23 -4.41
C GLU A 233 11.57 -1.72 -4.76
N GLY A 234 11.34 -2.07 -6.05
CA GLY A 234 11.20 -3.45 -6.49
C GLY A 234 12.43 -4.32 -6.31
N GLN A 235 13.64 -3.82 -6.55
CA GLN A 235 14.86 -4.61 -6.38
C GLN A 235 15.13 -4.87 -4.89
N ARG A 236 14.92 -3.86 -4.04
CA ARG A 236 15.04 -4.00 -2.59
C ARG A 236 14.03 -5.02 -2.05
N VAL A 237 12.77 -4.91 -2.44
CA VAL A 237 11.72 -5.86 -2.05
C VAL A 237 12.07 -7.28 -2.47
N LYS A 238 12.57 -7.47 -3.70
CA LYS A 238 13.02 -8.78 -4.17
C LYS A 238 14.14 -9.34 -3.31
N ARG A 239 15.19 -8.57 -3.03
CA ARG A 239 16.33 -9.02 -2.20
C ARG A 239 15.90 -9.36 -0.77
N LEU A 240 14.99 -8.58 -0.17
CA LEU A 240 14.44 -8.88 1.15
C LEU A 240 13.59 -10.16 1.13
N SER A 241 12.79 -10.37 0.09
CA SER A 241 12.04 -11.61 -0.09
C SER A 241 12.98 -12.83 -0.22
N ASP A 242 14.02 -12.72 -1.05
CA ASP A 242 15.04 -13.77 -1.21
C ASP A 242 15.78 -14.05 0.13
N TYR A 243 16.03 -13.01 0.93
CA TYR A 243 16.62 -13.15 2.26
C TYR A 243 15.69 -13.92 3.22
N PHE A 244 14.43 -13.51 3.37
CA PHE A 244 13.53 -14.16 4.31
C PHE A 244 13.17 -15.58 3.89
N ILE A 245 12.82 -15.80 2.63
CA ILE A 245 12.41 -17.12 2.12
C ILE A 245 13.61 -18.03 1.92
N GLY A 246 14.65 -17.54 1.24
CA GLY A 246 15.81 -18.37 0.88
C GLY A 246 16.79 -18.59 2.02
N GLN A 247 17.26 -17.51 2.69
CA GLN A 247 18.31 -17.60 3.72
C GLN A 247 17.74 -17.90 5.11
N ARG A 248 16.69 -17.16 5.53
CA ARG A 248 16.04 -17.34 6.85
C ARG A 248 15.00 -18.47 6.85
N ARG A 249 14.74 -19.09 5.67
CA ARG A 249 13.83 -20.24 5.47
C ARG A 249 12.43 -20.00 6.04
N ARG A 250 11.90 -18.79 5.83
CA ARG A 250 10.53 -18.46 6.22
C ARG A 250 9.55 -18.96 5.16
N ASP A 251 8.34 -19.35 5.60
CA ASP A 251 7.27 -19.81 4.73
C ASP A 251 6.83 -18.65 3.82
N ASP A 252 6.81 -18.84 2.50
CA ASP A 252 6.41 -17.86 1.50
C ASP A 252 4.94 -17.42 1.66
N ALA A 253 4.08 -18.32 2.21
CA ALA A 253 2.70 -17.99 2.53
C ALA A 253 2.57 -16.94 3.66
N SER A 254 3.58 -16.82 4.52
CA SER A 254 3.66 -15.85 5.61
C SER A 254 4.51 -14.62 5.29
N VAL A 255 5.11 -14.58 4.08
CA VAL A 255 5.91 -13.45 3.59
C VAL A 255 5.20 -12.77 2.43
N ARG A 256 4.67 -11.59 2.68
CA ARG A 256 4.02 -10.74 1.66
C ARG A 256 5.01 -9.71 1.13
N ALA A 257 5.53 -9.93 -0.08
CA ALA A 257 6.47 -9.01 -0.75
C ALA A 257 5.81 -8.39 -1.99
N VAL A 258 5.69 -7.06 -2.01
CA VAL A 258 5.01 -6.31 -3.09
C VAL A 258 5.83 -5.08 -3.47
N ALA A 259 6.32 -5.04 -4.70
CA ALA A 259 6.96 -3.85 -5.24
C ALA A 259 5.90 -2.75 -5.49
N TYR A 260 6.09 -1.59 -4.87
CA TYR A 260 5.22 -0.42 -5.08
C TYR A 260 5.73 0.48 -6.19
N TRP A 261 7.05 0.53 -6.37
CA TRP A 261 7.67 1.31 -7.42
C TRP A 261 9.00 0.68 -7.89
N HIS A 262 9.50 1.14 -9.02
CA HIS A 262 10.78 0.71 -9.58
C HIS A 262 11.61 1.92 -9.97
N GLN A 263 12.88 1.90 -9.64
CA GLN A 263 13.84 2.87 -10.14
C GLN A 263 13.97 2.71 -11.67
N LYS A 264 13.96 3.84 -12.38
CA LYS A 264 14.11 3.87 -13.84
C LYS A 264 15.58 3.90 -14.22
#